data_43b3cb6f4a7a859937115d56a0d725ad
#
_entry.id   43b3cb6f4a7a859937115d56a0d725ad
#
_cell.length_a   1.000
_cell.length_b   1.000
_cell.length_c   1.000
_cell.angle_alpha   90.00
_cell.angle_beta   90.00
_cell.angle_gamma   90.00
#
_symmetry.space_group_name_H-M   'P 1'
#
loop_
_entity.id
_entity.type
_entity.pdbx_description
1 polymer ?
#
loop_
_entity_poly.entity_id
_entity_poly.type
_entity_poly.pdbx_seq_one_letter_code
_entity_poly.pdbx_strand_id
1 'polypeptide(L)'
;MIAPLLYDGTFFFPGPTEVRPVVLEAMAQPMIPHRGAAFETMFGRLQTALGVIFATSRPVYVSSSSATGLMEAGIRCAPEGRVLSVVNGAFSARFAAIARACGRETDVVEVPWGGTVEMGQLDERLRMQRYAALTIVHSETSTGALTDVRTATRLARELGTVCLVDSVTGIGGAELKFDEWELDYALTGSQKALALPPGLSFAAASESFLAGARATTGRGLYFDLVEFETYAARRQTPNTPALPLLYAADVQLAAIVAEGMTERWRRHASMATRTYDWVEALAARHGEALRVLARAGHRSPTVTSVTLPASLPSSTLLRAVKERGFTIGSGYGKNKETTLRVGHMGDHTLEGLERCLAACDAAFDDLRSR
;
A
#
# COMPACT_ATOMS: atom_id res chain seq x y z
N MET A 1 -20.35 14.81 15.59
CA MET A 1 -20.53 13.36 15.33
C MET A 1 -19.55 12.93 14.26
N ILE A 2 -18.80 11.86 14.49
CA ILE A 2 -17.95 11.27 13.44
C ILE A 2 -18.91 10.56 12.47
N ALA A 3 -18.83 10.89 11.16
CA ALA A 3 -19.66 10.25 10.15
C ALA A 3 -19.32 8.75 10.06
N PRO A 4 -20.29 7.88 9.72
CA PRO A 4 -20.03 6.46 9.56
C PRO A 4 -18.86 6.21 8.61
N LEU A 5 -17.91 5.36 9.03
CA LEU A 5 -16.74 5.05 8.21
C LEU A 5 -17.11 4.24 6.96
N LEU A 6 -17.98 3.25 7.13
CA LEU A 6 -18.31 2.30 6.07
C LEU A 6 -19.16 2.97 4.98
N TYR A 7 -18.80 2.72 3.73
CA TYR A 7 -19.42 3.33 2.56
C TYR A 7 -19.86 2.26 1.55
N ASP A 8 -21.10 2.39 1.09
CA ASP A 8 -21.70 1.48 0.13
C ASP A 8 -21.35 1.90 -1.32
N GLY A 9 -20.07 1.73 -1.64
CA GLY A 9 -19.53 2.13 -2.93
C GLY A 9 -19.64 1.06 -4.00
N THR A 10 -19.31 1.46 -5.23
CA THR A 10 -19.33 0.61 -6.43
C THR A 10 -17.96 0.45 -7.08
N PHE A 11 -16.94 1.06 -6.49
CA PHE A 11 -15.60 1.20 -7.09
C PHE A 11 -14.57 0.28 -6.39
N PHE A 12 -14.63 -1.03 -6.69
CA PHE A 12 -13.72 -2.06 -6.17
C PHE A 12 -12.41 -2.14 -6.97
N PHE A 13 -11.84 -0.98 -7.27
CA PHE A 13 -10.59 -0.84 -8.00
C PHE A 13 -9.38 -0.91 -7.04
N PRO A 14 -8.25 -1.55 -7.40
CA PRO A 14 -7.11 -1.71 -6.50
C PRO A 14 -6.26 -0.44 -6.31
N GLY A 15 -6.90 0.71 -6.35
CA GLY A 15 -6.35 2.05 -6.16
C GLY A 15 -6.12 2.82 -7.45
N PRO A 16 -6.49 4.14 -7.46
CA PRO A 16 -7.08 4.83 -6.31
C PRO A 16 -8.41 4.18 -5.88
N THR A 17 -8.69 4.20 -4.57
CA THR A 17 -9.94 3.68 -4.01
C THR A 17 -11.03 4.74 -4.03
N GLU A 18 -12.28 4.32 -3.82
CA GLU A 18 -13.39 5.23 -3.61
C GLU A 18 -13.21 6.04 -2.33
N VAL A 19 -13.65 7.29 -2.34
CA VAL A 19 -13.53 8.24 -1.23
C VAL A 19 -14.92 8.68 -0.80
N ARG A 20 -15.21 8.61 0.50
CA ARG A 20 -16.50 9.01 1.06
C ARG A 20 -16.81 10.51 0.79
N PRO A 21 -18.07 10.88 0.50
CA PRO A 21 -18.45 12.27 0.23
C PRO A 21 -17.99 13.25 1.31
N VAL A 22 -18.16 12.92 2.59
CA VAL A 22 -17.75 13.78 3.72
C VAL A 22 -16.23 14.08 3.72
N VAL A 23 -15.41 13.17 3.22
CA VAL A 23 -13.96 13.37 3.09
C VAL A 23 -13.64 14.31 1.94
N LEU A 24 -14.38 14.22 0.81
CA LEU A 24 -14.24 15.13 -0.31
C LEU A 24 -14.75 16.54 0.04
N GLU A 25 -15.86 16.65 0.77
CA GLU A 25 -16.41 17.90 1.25
C GLU A 25 -15.45 18.65 2.17
N ALA A 26 -14.69 17.93 3.01
CA ALA A 26 -13.69 18.54 3.89
C ALA A 26 -12.60 19.30 3.10
N MET A 27 -12.33 18.95 1.85
CA MET A 27 -11.36 19.65 1.01
C MET A 27 -11.75 21.09 0.65
N ALA A 28 -13.02 21.46 0.79
CA ALA A 28 -13.54 22.79 0.45
C ALA A 28 -13.36 23.82 1.59
N GLN A 29 -12.70 23.44 2.69
CA GLN A 29 -12.48 24.37 3.80
C GLN A 29 -11.53 25.52 3.41
N PRO A 30 -11.69 26.73 4.04
CA PRO A 30 -10.84 27.87 3.79
C PRO A 30 -9.36 27.60 4.05
N MET A 31 -8.49 28.23 3.29
CA MET A 31 -7.04 28.14 3.50
C MET A 31 -6.62 28.74 4.84
N ILE A 32 -5.67 28.13 5.49
CA ILE A 32 -5.01 28.61 6.72
C ILE A 32 -3.50 28.74 6.51
N PRO A 33 -2.82 29.62 7.28
CA PRO A 33 -1.37 29.67 7.26
C PRO A 33 -0.75 28.35 7.76
N HIS A 34 0.05 27.71 6.92
CA HIS A 34 0.70 26.41 7.25
C HIS A 34 1.86 26.50 8.26
N ARG A 35 2.12 27.67 8.80
CA ARG A 35 3.09 27.96 9.89
C ARG A 35 2.40 28.57 11.12
N GLY A 36 1.09 28.40 11.25
CA GLY A 36 0.30 28.98 12.35
C GLY A 36 -0.32 27.93 13.25
N ALA A 37 -0.79 28.37 14.42
CA ALA A 37 -1.32 27.51 15.48
C ALA A 37 -2.48 26.61 15.02
N ALA A 38 -3.34 27.08 14.12
CA ALA A 38 -4.45 26.28 13.58
C ALA A 38 -3.92 25.06 12.78
N PHE A 39 -2.88 25.27 11.97
CA PHE A 39 -2.21 24.20 11.23
C PHE A 39 -1.51 23.23 12.18
N GLU A 40 -0.73 23.72 13.14
CA GLU A 40 -0.02 22.89 14.12
C GLU A 40 -0.96 22.04 14.97
N THR A 41 -2.16 22.58 15.27
CA THR A 41 -3.22 21.82 15.97
C THR A 41 -3.78 20.71 15.09
N MET A 42 -4.12 20.98 13.84
CA MET A 42 -4.59 19.97 12.88
C MET A 42 -3.49 18.91 12.64
N PHE A 43 -2.27 19.36 12.37
CA PHE A 43 -1.14 18.45 12.11
C PHE A 43 -0.85 17.54 13.32
N GLY A 44 -1.03 18.06 14.56
CA GLY A 44 -0.93 17.27 15.78
C GLY A 44 -1.97 16.13 15.82
N ARG A 45 -3.22 16.37 15.40
CA ARG A 45 -4.25 15.31 15.27
C ARG A 45 -3.88 14.28 14.21
N LEU A 46 -3.38 14.73 13.05
CA LEU A 46 -2.89 13.85 12.00
C LEU A 46 -1.76 12.95 12.49
N GLN A 47 -0.77 13.51 13.21
CA GLN A 47 0.34 12.74 13.79
C GLN A 47 -0.16 11.67 14.77
N THR A 48 -1.09 12.02 15.66
CA THR A 48 -1.69 11.06 16.60
C THR A 48 -2.39 9.93 15.87
N ALA A 49 -3.22 10.23 14.86
CA ALA A 49 -3.94 9.23 14.08
C ALA A 49 -2.99 8.35 13.24
N LEU A 50 -2.01 8.94 12.59
CA LEU A 50 -1.01 8.21 11.82
C LEU A 50 -0.15 7.32 12.71
N GLY A 51 0.21 7.75 13.93
CA GLY A 51 0.90 6.92 14.91
C GLY A 51 0.13 5.63 15.25
N VAL A 52 -1.19 5.73 15.41
CA VAL A 52 -2.07 4.56 15.62
C VAL A 52 -2.08 3.65 14.38
N ILE A 53 -2.19 4.23 13.18
CA ILE A 53 -2.31 3.48 11.91
C ILE A 53 -1.00 2.74 11.57
N PHE A 54 0.16 3.35 11.83
CA PHE A 54 1.47 2.73 11.63
C PHE A 54 1.91 1.86 12.83
N ALA A 55 1.17 1.91 13.94
CA ALA A 55 1.55 1.32 15.22
C ALA A 55 2.96 1.76 15.64
N THR A 56 3.18 3.09 15.72
CA THR A 56 4.48 3.69 16.03
C THR A 56 4.34 4.89 16.96
N SER A 57 5.33 5.05 17.82
CA SER A 57 5.59 6.26 18.60
C SER A 57 6.42 7.30 17.86
N ARG A 58 7.00 6.92 16.71
CA ARG A 58 7.78 7.81 15.85
C ARG A 58 6.89 8.80 15.12
N PRO A 59 7.40 10.00 14.77
CA PRO A 59 6.70 10.87 13.83
C PRO A 59 6.44 10.16 12.50
N VAL A 60 5.24 10.35 11.94
CA VAL A 60 4.92 9.89 10.59
C VAL A 60 5.01 11.07 9.64
N TYR A 61 5.92 11.01 8.71
CA TYR A 61 6.16 12.08 7.73
C TYR A 61 4.99 12.18 6.75
N VAL A 62 4.61 13.40 6.42
CA VAL A 62 3.53 13.71 5.48
C VAL A 62 4.12 14.45 4.29
N SER A 63 4.04 13.86 3.11
CA SER A 63 4.52 14.44 1.86
C SER A 63 3.36 14.69 0.90
N SER A 64 3.35 15.88 0.27
CA SER A 64 2.44 16.20 -0.83
C SER A 64 2.97 15.61 -2.14
N SER A 65 3.01 14.28 -2.19
CA SER A 65 3.53 13.52 -3.34
C SER A 65 2.85 12.17 -3.47
N SER A 66 3.11 11.47 -4.56
CA SER A 66 2.82 10.03 -4.61
C SER A 66 3.79 9.25 -3.73
N ALA A 67 3.41 8.05 -3.30
CA ALA A 67 4.27 7.15 -2.53
C ALA A 67 5.62 6.82 -3.22
N THR A 68 5.68 6.94 -4.56
CA THR A 68 6.92 6.81 -5.33
C THR A 68 8.00 7.79 -4.87
N GLY A 69 7.61 9.02 -4.46
CA GLY A 69 8.54 10.00 -3.89
C GLY A 69 9.12 9.52 -2.55
N LEU A 70 8.32 8.88 -1.70
CA LEU A 70 8.83 8.32 -0.44
C LEU A 70 9.63 7.02 -0.64
N MET A 71 9.41 6.25 -1.71
CA MET A 71 10.34 5.19 -2.12
C MET A 71 11.72 5.78 -2.43
N GLU A 72 11.76 6.86 -3.22
CA GLU A 72 13.01 7.58 -3.54
C GLU A 72 13.65 8.16 -2.27
N ALA A 73 12.88 8.77 -1.38
CA ALA A 73 13.34 9.28 -0.08
C ALA A 73 14.06 8.20 0.74
N GLY A 74 13.45 7.02 0.86
CA GLY A 74 14.05 5.88 1.58
C GLY A 74 15.39 5.46 0.99
N ILE A 75 15.49 5.36 -0.33
CA ILE A 75 16.75 4.99 -1.03
C ILE A 75 17.83 6.06 -0.84
N ARG A 76 17.47 7.36 -0.99
CA ARG A 76 18.43 8.46 -0.85
C ARG A 76 18.95 8.63 0.58
N CYS A 77 18.10 8.34 1.56
CA CYS A 77 18.45 8.43 2.98
C CYS A 77 19.09 7.17 3.55
N ALA A 78 19.03 6.04 2.82
CA ALA A 78 19.71 4.80 3.23
C ALA A 78 21.23 4.97 3.17
N PRO A 79 22.01 4.21 3.99
CA PRO A 79 23.47 4.21 3.92
C PRO A 79 23.97 3.97 2.49
N GLU A 80 25.15 4.53 2.17
CA GLU A 80 25.77 4.30 0.86
C GLU A 80 26.15 2.82 0.67
N GLY A 81 25.98 2.32 -0.55
CA GLY A 81 26.34 0.94 -0.90
C GLY A 81 25.29 0.26 -1.78
N ARG A 82 25.50 -1.04 -1.95
CA ARG A 82 24.67 -1.92 -2.78
C ARG A 82 23.28 -2.15 -2.16
N VAL A 83 22.27 -2.24 -2.99
CA VAL A 83 20.88 -2.53 -2.60
C VAL A 83 20.50 -3.94 -3.05
N LEU A 84 19.86 -4.71 -2.18
CA LEU A 84 19.16 -5.93 -2.58
C LEU A 84 17.67 -5.60 -2.75
N SER A 85 17.07 -6.00 -3.87
CA SER A 85 15.65 -5.79 -4.14
C SER A 85 14.94 -7.13 -4.33
N VAL A 86 13.90 -7.40 -3.54
CA VAL A 86 12.99 -8.52 -3.79
C VAL A 86 11.94 -8.08 -4.81
N VAL A 87 11.85 -8.79 -5.94
CA VAL A 87 10.94 -8.46 -7.05
C VAL A 87 9.96 -9.61 -7.27
N ASN A 88 8.71 -9.43 -6.85
CA ASN A 88 7.61 -10.38 -7.00
C ASN A 88 6.38 -9.79 -7.73
N GLY A 89 6.56 -8.63 -8.34
CA GLY A 89 5.53 -7.94 -9.12
C GLY A 89 6.00 -6.60 -9.68
N ALA A 90 5.04 -5.81 -10.14
CA ALA A 90 5.33 -4.55 -10.84
C ALA A 90 5.78 -3.43 -9.89
N PHE A 91 5.29 -3.38 -8.65
CA PHE A 91 5.65 -2.32 -7.70
C PHE A 91 6.99 -2.60 -7.04
N SER A 92 7.31 -3.85 -6.75
CA SER A 92 8.63 -4.26 -6.31
C SER A 92 9.70 -4.05 -7.40
N ALA A 93 9.38 -4.33 -8.69
CA ALA A 93 10.25 -3.98 -9.81
C ALA A 93 10.47 -2.46 -9.93
N ARG A 94 9.43 -1.64 -9.65
CA ARG A 94 9.55 -0.18 -9.60
C ARG A 94 10.50 0.26 -8.49
N PHE A 95 10.43 -0.34 -7.31
CA PHE A 95 11.33 0.01 -6.20
C PHE A 95 12.79 -0.28 -6.57
N ALA A 96 13.07 -1.44 -7.19
CA ALA A 96 14.40 -1.74 -7.73
C ALA A 96 14.85 -0.73 -8.80
N ALA A 97 13.94 -0.30 -9.69
CA ALA A 97 14.24 0.73 -10.70
C ALA A 97 14.55 2.09 -10.07
N ILE A 98 13.86 2.47 -9.01
CA ILE A 98 14.13 3.70 -8.23
C ILE A 98 15.53 3.62 -7.59
N ALA A 99 15.90 2.48 -7.00
CA ALA A 99 17.22 2.31 -6.42
C ALA A 99 18.33 2.54 -7.46
N ARG A 100 18.18 1.97 -8.67
CA ARG A 100 19.11 2.21 -9.78
C ARG A 100 19.11 3.67 -10.25
N ALA A 101 17.93 4.30 -10.35
CA ALA A 101 17.80 5.71 -10.74
C ALA A 101 18.46 6.66 -9.73
N CYS A 102 18.51 6.27 -8.44
CA CYS A 102 19.26 6.96 -7.41
C CYS A 102 20.77 6.66 -7.42
N GLY A 103 21.29 5.98 -8.45
CA GLY A 103 22.69 5.65 -8.61
C GLY A 103 23.16 4.47 -7.75
N ARG A 104 22.25 3.65 -7.19
CA ARG A 104 22.63 2.49 -6.39
C ARG A 104 22.87 1.27 -7.27
N GLU A 105 23.99 0.58 -7.05
CA GLU A 105 24.14 -0.78 -7.54
C GLU A 105 23.07 -1.66 -6.89
N THR A 106 22.28 -2.37 -7.71
CA THR A 106 21.09 -3.07 -7.25
C THR A 106 21.06 -4.49 -7.75
N ASP A 107 21.17 -5.43 -6.83
CA ASP A 107 20.92 -6.85 -7.08
C ASP A 107 19.43 -7.16 -6.89
N VAL A 108 18.96 -8.21 -7.58
CA VAL A 108 17.55 -8.59 -7.55
C VAL A 108 17.40 -10.06 -7.16
N VAL A 109 16.46 -10.33 -6.27
CA VAL A 109 15.89 -11.65 -6.04
C VAL A 109 14.56 -11.70 -6.77
N GLU A 110 14.58 -12.34 -7.95
CA GLU A 110 13.36 -12.52 -8.76
C GLU A 110 12.49 -13.63 -8.14
N VAL A 111 11.22 -13.32 -7.92
CA VAL A 111 10.20 -14.25 -7.46
C VAL A 111 9.11 -14.35 -8.51
N PRO A 112 8.63 -15.54 -8.86
CA PRO A 112 7.50 -15.68 -9.77
C PRO A 112 6.28 -14.89 -9.29
N TRP A 113 5.60 -14.21 -10.22
CA TRP A 113 4.42 -13.41 -9.91
C TRP A 113 3.33 -14.26 -9.23
N GLY A 114 2.82 -13.77 -8.10
CA GLY A 114 1.91 -14.50 -7.20
C GLY A 114 2.61 -15.26 -6.08
N GLY A 115 3.93 -15.33 -6.10
CA GLY A 115 4.77 -15.84 -5.00
C GLY A 115 5.26 -14.74 -4.08
N THR A 116 5.88 -15.17 -2.98
CA THR A 116 6.69 -14.35 -2.08
C THR A 116 8.08 -14.97 -1.97
N VAL A 117 9.07 -14.18 -1.57
CA VAL A 117 10.41 -14.71 -1.33
C VAL A 117 10.37 -15.67 -0.15
N GLU A 118 11.03 -16.82 -0.30
CA GLU A 118 11.26 -17.72 0.81
C GLU A 118 12.32 -17.12 1.75
N MET A 119 12.04 -17.08 3.06
CA MET A 119 12.91 -16.38 4.01
C MET A 119 14.31 -17.02 4.10
N GLY A 120 14.45 -18.34 3.93
CA GLY A 120 15.74 -19.00 3.83
C GLY A 120 16.56 -18.53 2.62
N GLN A 121 15.91 -18.41 1.45
CA GLN A 121 16.56 -17.88 0.25
C GLN A 121 16.98 -16.40 0.43
N LEU A 122 16.15 -15.61 1.10
CA LEU A 122 16.48 -14.22 1.40
C LEU A 122 17.69 -14.12 2.34
N ASP A 123 17.74 -14.93 3.41
CA ASP A 123 18.87 -14.99 4.35
C ASP A 123 20.18 -15.40 3.65
N GLU A 124 20.13 -16.47 2.85
CA GLU A 124 21.29 -16.90 2.05
C GLU A 124 21.79 -15.75 1.15
N ARG A 125 20.86 -15.07 0.47
CA ARG A 125 21.21 -13.98 -0.45
C ARG A 125 21.81 -12.78 0.27
N LEU A 126 21.27 -12.42 1.43
CA LEU A 126 21.80 -11.34 2.27
C LEU A 126 23.20 -11.65 2.80
N ARG A 127 23.54 -12.93 3.03
CA ARG A 127 24.88 -13.35 3.52
C ARG A 127 25.93 -13.44 2.42
N MET A 128 25.54 -13.49 1.15
CA MET A 128 26.52 -13.64 0.04
C MET A 128 27.44 -12.41 -0.10
N GLN A 129 26.94 -11.22 0.25
CA GLN A 129 27.71 -9.98 0.27
C GLN A 129 27.03 -8.93 1.14
N ARG A 130 27.77 -7.87 1.47
CA ARG A 130 27.23 -6.78 2.26
C ARG A 130 26.28 -5.91 1.43
N TYR A 131 25.05 -5.73 1.90
CA TYR A 131 24.09 -4.79 1.36
C TYR A 131 23.88 -3.62 2.32
N ALA A 132 23.74 -2.40 1.79
CA ALA A 132 23.39 -1.21 2.57
C ALA A 132 21.89 -1.17 2.85
N ALA A 133 21.08 -1.62 1.89
CA ALA A 133 19.63 -1.65 2.04
C ALA A 133 18.99 -2.88 1.34
N LEU A 134 17.87 -3.34 1.90
CA LEU A 134 16.92 -4.26 1.30
C LEU A 134 15.67 -3.47 0.92
N THR A 135 15.16 -3.60 -0.31
CA THR A 135 13.84 -3.11 -0.68
C THR A 135 12.85 -4.26 -0.82
N ILE A 136 11.70 -4.12 -0.21
CA ILE A 136 10.67 -5.17 -0.19
C ILE A 136 9.26 -4.55 -0.20
N VAL A 137 8.32 -5.19 -0.90
CA VAL A 137 6.91 -4.80 -0.92
C VAL A 137 6.12 -5.70 0.01
N HIS A 138 5.40 -5.10 0.96
CA HIS A 138 4.54 -5.80 1.91
C HIS A 138 3.33 -6.41 1.20
N SER A 139 2.55 -5.60 0.49
CA SER A 139 1.38 -6.05 -0.29
C SER A 139 1.55 -5.64 -1.76
N GLU A 140 1.89 -6.60 -2.61
CA GLU A 140 2.14 -6.36 -4.04
C GLU A 140 0.81 -6.28 -4.81
N THR A 141 0.39 -5.07 -5.15
CA THR A 141 -0.91 -4.78 -5.77
C THR A 141 -1.12 -5.46 -7.12
N SER A 142 -0.04 -5.71 -7.86
CA SER A 142 -0.12 -6.31 -9.20
C SER A 142 -0.44 -7.80 -9.17
N THR A 143 -0.16 -8.47 -8.05
CA THR A 143 -0.30 -9.93 -7.92
C THR A 143 -1.23 -10.37 -6.78
N GLY A 144 -1.49 -9.49 -5.82
CA GLY A 144 -2.21 -9.80 -4.59
C GLY A 144 -1.38 -10.61 -3.57
N ALA A 145 -0.06 -10.64 -3.72
CA ALA A 145 0.83 -11.33 -2.79
C ALA A 145 1.13 -10.47 -1.55
N LEU A 146 1.19 -11.11 -0.38
CA LEU A 146 1.56 -10.51 0.91
C LEU A 146 2.88 -11.14 1.39
N THR A 147 3.90 -10.31 1.58
CA THR A 147 5.23 -10.75 2.03
C THR A 147 5.38 -10.56 3.54
N ASP A 148 6.01 -11.51 4.21
CA ASP A 148 6.39 -11.41 5.63
C ASP A 148 7.54 -10.42 5.81
N VAL A 149 7.19 -9.13 5.88
CA VAL A 149 8.18 -8.06 6.06
C VAL A 149 8.77 -8.01 7.47
N ARG A 150 8.09 -8.57 8.47
CA ARG A 150 8.61 -8.71 9.84
C ARG A 150 9.87 -9.58 9.84
N THR A 151 9.77 -10.80 9.31
CA THR A 151 10.91 -11.71 9.22
C THR A 151 12.01 -11.17 8.30
N ALA A 152 11.63 -10.59 7.15
CA ALA A 152 12.61 -10.00 6.22
C ALA A 152 13.41 -8.86 6.87
N THR A 153 12.76 -7.98 7.63
CA THR A 153 13.43 -6.88 8.35
C THR A 153 14.39 -7.42 9.41
N ARG A 154 13.96 -8.43 10.20
CA ARG A 154 14.84 -9.06 11.20
C ARG A 154 16.10 -9.65 10.57
N LEU A 155 15.97 -10.41 9.49
CA LEU A 155 17.10 -10.99 8.76
C LEU A 155 18.06 -9.93 8.22
N ALA A 156 17.54 -8.86 7.62
CA ALA A 156 18.35 -7.75 7.12
C ALA A 156 19.12 -7.05 8.25
N ARG A 157 18.45 -6.76 9.37
CA ARG A 157 19.06 -6.08 10.53
C ARG A 157 20.15 -6.89 11.21
N GLU A 158 20.02 -8.22 11.29
CA GLU A 158 21.07 -9.12 11.82
C GLU A 158 22.39 -8.97 11.05
N LEU A 159 22.34 -8.51 9.80
CA LEU A 159 23.50 -8.31 8.93
C LEU A 159 23.87 -6.83 8.72
N GLY A 160 23.24 -5.92 9.48
CA GLY A 160 23.46 -4.47 9.37
C GLY A 160 22.93 -3.85 8.08
N THR A 161 21.95 -4.51 7.42
CA THR A 161 21.26 -4.02 6.24
C THR A 161 19.96 -3.35 6.65
N VAL A 162 19.70 -2.10 6.25
CA VAL A 162 18.42 -1.43 6.52
C VAL A 162 17.32 -1.96 5.62
N CYS A 163 16.11 -2.16 6.15
CA CYS A 163 14.97 -2.66 5.38
C CYS A 163 14.01 -1.52 5.02
N LEU A 164 13.80 -1.31 3.73
CA LEU A 164 12.90 -0.30 3.17
C LEU A 164 11.62 -0.98 2.69
N VAL A 165 10.52 -0.78 3.44
CA VAL A 165 9.25 -1.46 3.22
C VAL A 165 8.27 -0.55 2.47
N ASP A 166 7.91 -0.93 1.24
CA ASP A 166 6.72 -0.40 0.56
C ASP A 166 5.48 -1.12 1.09
N SER A 167 4.66 -0.41 1.85
CA SER A 167 3.36 -0.89 2.30
C SER A 167 2.20 -0.03 1.78
N VAL A 168 2.34 0.47 0.55
CA VAL A 168 1.33 1.35 -0.10
C VAL A 168 -0.05 0.72 -0.10
N THR A 169 -0.14 -0.56 -0.40
CA THR A 169 -1.42 -1.28 -0.42
C THR A 169 -1.68 -2.02 0.90
N GLY A 170 -0.69 -2.07 1.80
CA GLY A 170 -0.78 -2.76 3.09
C GLY A 170 -1.28 -1.89 4.23
N ILE A 171 -0.59 -0.78 4.54
CA ILE A 171 -0.92 0.08 5.69
C ILE A 171 -2.37 0.57 5.59
N GLY A 172 -3.10 0.41 6.68
CA GLY A 172 -4.53 0.71 6.79
C GLY A 172 -5.46 -0.45 6.42
N GLY A 173 -4.95 -1.56 5.84
CA GLY A 173 -5.77 -2.72 5.45
C GLY A 173 -5.17 -4.08 5.79
N ALA A 174 -3.84 -4.20 5.79
CA ALA A 174 -3.10 -5.36 6.29
C ALA A 174 -2.44 -5.00 7.62
N GLU A 175 -2.24 -5.99 8.48
CA GLU A 175 -1.52 -5.78 9.73
C GLU A 175 -0.09 -5.34 9.44
N LEU A 176 0.32 -4.23 10.06
CA LEU A 176 1.70 -3.76 10.11
C LEU A 176 1.89 -3.04 11.43
N LYS A 177 2.91 -3.43 12.18
CA LYS A 177 3.24 -2.87 13.49
C LYS A 177 4.67 -2.37 13.45
N PHE A 178 4.83 -1.10 13.14
CA PHE A 178 6.14 -0.51 12.85
C PHE A 178 7.12 -0.70 14.01
N ASP A 179 6.76 -0.32 15.24
CA ASP A 179 7.65 -0.42 16.40
C ASP A 179 7.84 -1.87 16.86
N GLU A 180 6.74 -2.67 16.97
CA GLU A 180 6.81 -4.07 17.42
C GLU A 180 7.63 -4.96 16.47
N TRP A 181 7.55 -4.71 15.15
CA TRP A 181 8.31 -5.45 14.15
C TRP A 181 9.70 -4.86 13.90
N GLU A 182 10.04 -3.79 14.65
CA GLU A 182 11.31 -3.09 14.57
C GLU A 182 11.68 -2.67 13.13
N LEU A 183 10.71 -2.15 12.37
CA LEU A 183 10.94 -1.72 10.99
C LEU A 183 11.88 -0.51 10.94
N ASP A 184 12.79 -0.49 9.95
CA ASP A 184 13.68 0.65 9.74
C ASP A 184 12.98 1.81 9.03
N TYR A 185 12.20 1.46 7.99
CA TYR A 185 11.45 2.42 7.18
C TYR A 185 10.21 1.74 6.57
N ALA A 186 9.06 2.37 6.66
CA ALA A 186 7.84 1.93 6.00
C ALA A 186 7.06 3.12 5.44
N LEU A 187 6.50 2.95 4.25
CA LEU A 187 5.75 4.00 3.56
C LEU A 187 4.40 3.52 3.03
N THR A 188 3.48 4.48 2.84
CA THR A 188 2.19 4.26 2.19
C THR A 188 1.72 5.47 1.39
N GLY A 189 0.66 5.30 0.62
CA GLY A 189 -0.02 6.35 -0.15
C GLY A 189 -1.46 6.55 0.28
N SER A 190 -1.96 7.76 0.13
CA SER A 190 -3.31 8.17 0.55
C SER A 190 -4.43 7.40 -0.16
N GLN A 191 -4.25 7.07 -1.45
CA GLN A 191 -5.27 6.57 -2.36
C GLN A 191 -5.51 5.04 -2.29
N LYS A 192 -5.05 4.38 -1.25
CA LYS A 192 -5.18 2.94 -1.04
C LYS A 192 -6.08 2.65 0.17
N ALA A 193 -5.67 1.77 1.08
CA ALA A 193 -6.48 1.38 2.21
C ALA A 193 -6.83 2.54 3.18
N LEU A 194 -6.17 3.68 3.07
CA LEU A 194 -6.56 4.89 3.80
C LEU A 194 -7.80 5.60 3.23
N ALA A 195 -8.27 5.22 2.04
CA ALA A 195 -9.47 5.76 1.39
C ALA A 195 -9.49 7.29 1.32
N LEU A 196 -8.37 7.87 0.93
CA LEU A 196 -8.16 9.31 0.72
C LEU A 196 -7.97 9.61 -0.77
N PRO A 197 -8.22 10.85 -1.22
CA PRO A 197 -7.81 11.27 -2.55
C PRO A 197 -6.31 11.08 -2.76
N PRO A 198 -5.86 10.76 -4.01
CA PRO A 198 -4.44 10.70 -4.32
C PRO A 198 -3.77 12.08 -4.14
N GLY A 199 -2.49 12.08 -3.76
CA GLY A 199 -1.68 13.31 -3.64
C GLY A 199 -0.96 13.47 -2.31
N LEU A 200 -1.24 12.61 -1.32
CA LEU A 200 -0.44 12.48 -0.09
C LEU A 200 0.25 11.13 -0.03
N SER A 201 1.40 11.12 0.62
CA SER A 201 2.09 9.91 1.03
C SER A 201 2.62 10.07 2.45
N PHE A 202 2.78 8.94 3.13
CA PHE A 202 3.13 8.88 4.55
C PHE A 202 4.26 7.87 4.74
N ALA A 203 5.21 8.18 5.64
CA ALA A 203 6.26 7.25 6.01
C ALA A 203 6.66 7.42 7.47
N ALA A 204 7.11 6.33 8.08
CA ALA A 204 7.79 6.32 9.36
C ALA A 204 9.22 5.80 9.18
N ALA A 205 10.15 6.33 9.98
CA ALA A 205 11.55 5.92 10.01
C ALA A 205 11.99 5.66 11.45
N SER A 206 12.78 4.61 11.67
CA SER A 206 13.37 4.32 12.98
C SER A 206 14.45 5.35 13.32
N GLU A 207 14.75 5.50 14.61
CA GLU A 207 15.82 6.39 15.08
C GLU A 207 17.18 5.96 14.52
N SER A 208 17.45 4.65 14.45
CA SER A 208 18.69 4.12 13.90
C SER A 208 18.83 4.40 12.40
N PHE A 209 17.76 4.29 11.63
CA PHE A 209 17.75 4.66 10.23
C PHE A 209 18.07 6.15 10.03
N LEU A 210 17.43 7.04 10.82
CA LEU A 210 17.67 8.48 10.73
C LEU A 210 19.07 8.87 11.19
N ALA A 211 19.62 8.19 12.20
CA ALA A 211 21.01 8.43 12.62
C ALA A 211 21.97 8.13 11.46
N GLY A 212 21.76 7.04 10.72
CA GLY A 212 22.51 6.74 9.49
C GLY A 212 22.27 7.77 8.38
N ALA A 213 21.02 8.19 8.19
CA ALA A 213 20.64 9.17 7.18
C ALA A 213 21.34 10.53 7.39
N ARG A 214 21.52 10.97 8.64
CA ARG A 214 22.26 12.22 8.94
C ARG A 214 23.69 12.21 8.42
N ALA A 215 24.33 11.03 8.36
CA ALA A 215 25.68 10.87 7.83
C ALA A 215 25.71 10.63 6.31
N THR A 216 24.58 10.34 5.68
CA THR A 216 24.48 10.07 4.23
C THR A 216 24.49 11.38 3.44
N THR A 217 25.26 11.43 2.36
CA THR A 217 25.29 12.54 1.40
C THR A 217 24.28 12.33 0.28
N GLY A 218 23.93 13.39 -0.47
CA GLY A 218 23.07 13.26 -1.65
C GLY A 218 21.60 12.95 -1.39
N ARG A 219 21.11 13.17 -0.17
CA ARG A 219 19.69 12.99 0.20
C ARG A 219 18.73 13.87 -0.62
N GLY A 220 19.25 14.91 -1.27
CA GLY A 220 18.47 15.94 -1.92
C GLY A 220 17.89 16.93 -0.90
N LEU A 221 16.91 17.74 -1.32
CA LEU A 221 16.23 18.69 -0.45
C LEU A 221 14.76 18.31 -0.22
N TYR A 222 14.03 18.00 -1.31
CA TYR A 222 12.57 17.81 -1.26
C TYR A 222 12.15 16.56 -0.52
N PHE A 223 12.93 15.48 -0.63
CA PHE A 223 12.64 14.18 0.00
C PHE A 223 13.63 13.81 1.10
N ASP A 224 14.31 14.81 1.71
CA ASP A 224 15.21 14.56 2.84
C ASP A 224 14.43 14.21 4.11
N LEU A 225 14.50 12.94 4.53
CA LEU A 225 13.80 12.46 5.72
C LEU A 225 14.30 13.10 7.02
N VAL A 226 15.52 13.60 7.06
CA VAL A 226 16.07 14.36 8.20
C VAL A 226 15.37 15.72 8.33
N GLU A 227 15.06 16.37 7.21
CA GLU A 227 14.25 17.58 7.20
C GLU A 227 12.81 17.28 7.63
N PHE A 228 12.18 16.19 7.13
CA PHE A 228 10.85 15.78 7.57
C PHE A 228 10.79 15.55 9.08
N GLU A 229 11.80 14.90 9.68
CA GLU A 229 11.89 14.70 11.14
C GLU A 229 11.96 16.03 11.88
N THR A 230 12.81 16.94 11.40
CA THR A 230 13.01 18.26 12.01
C THR A 230 11.72 19.08 12.04
N TYR A 231 10.94 19.04 10.95
CA TYR A 231 9.69 19.77 10.86
C TYR A 231 8.54 19.07 11.59
N ALA A 232 8.49 17.74 11.60
CA ALA A 232 7.49 16.98 12.34
C ALA A 232 7.54 17.28 13.86
N ALA A 233 8.73 17.44 14.42
CA ALA A 233 8.93 17.87 15.82
C ALA A 233 8.27 19.23 16.13
N ARG A 234 8.09 20.08 15.12
CA ARG A 234 7.42 21.39 15.22
C ARG A 234 5.95 21.32 14.82
N ARG A 235 5.40 20.15 14.53
CA ARG A 235 4.07 19.93 13.95
C ARG A 235 3.87 20.67 12.62
N GLN A 236 4.87 20.64 11.78
CA GLN A 236 4.93 21.32 10.49
C GLN A 236 5.44 20.36 9.40
N THR A 237 5.38 20.81 8.15
CA THR A 237 5.98 20.14 6.99
C THR A 237 7.13 20.97 6.43
N PRO A 238 8.18 20.36 5.83
CA PRO A 238 9.31 21.11 5.25
C PRO A 238 8.85 22.13 4.21
N ASN A 239 7.94 21.73 3.34
CA ASN A 239 7.39 22.53 2.24
C ASN A 239 5.94 22.87 2.50
N THR A 240 5.37 23.84 1.76
CA THR A 240 3.93 24.14 1.81
C THR A 240 3.14 22.90 1.42
N PRO A 241 2.28 22.37 2.31
CA PRO A 241 1.55 21.14 2.04
C PRO A 241 0.27 21.41 1.24
N ALA A 242 -0.28 20.35 0.66
CA ALA A 242 -1.58 20.36 0.01
C ALA A 242 -2.71 20.44 1.06
N LEU A 243 -3.00 21.64 1.59
CA LEU A 243 -3.97 21.88 2.68
C LEU A 243 -5.32 21.20 2.47
N PRO A 244 -5.96 21.27 1.27
CA PRO A 244 -7.23 20.58 1.05
C PRO A 244 -7.13 19.06 1.31
N LEU A 245 -6.05 18.43 0.91
CA LEU A 245 -5.85 17.01 1.16
C LEU A 245 -5.59 16.70 2.64
N LEU A 246 -4.99 17.64 3.39
CA LEU A 246 -4.81 17.49 4.84
C LEU A 246 -6.14 17.63 5.60
N TYR A 247 -7.05 18.49 5.14
CA TYR A 247 -8.41 18.55 5.68
C TYR A 247 -9.17 17.23 5.46
N ALA A 248 -9.07 16.67 4.26
CA ALA A 248 -9.61 15.34 3.98
C ALA A 248 -8.99 14.27 4.89
N ALA A 249 -7.65 14.33 5.07
CA ALA A 249 -6.94 13.40 5.94
C ALA A 249 -7.37 13.53 7.41
N ASP A 250 -7.59 14.74 7.93
CA ASP A 250 -8.02 14.96 9.32
C ASP A 250 -9.37 14.27 9.61
N VAL A 251 -10.32 14.36 8.69
CA VAL A 251 -11.64 13.68 8.78
C VAL A 251 -11.50 12.16 8.64
N GLN A 252 -10.75 11.70 7.65
CA GLN A 252 -10.66 10.28 7.33
C GLN A 252 -9.85 9.49 8.37
N LEU A 253 -8.69 10.00 8.78
CA LEU A 253 -7.84 9.30 9.75
C LEU A 253 -8.49 9.24 11.13
N ALA A 254 -9.25 10.28 11.53
CA ALA A 254 -10.04 10.23 12.75
C ALA A 254 -11.10 9.12 12.72
N ALA A 255 -11.75 8.91 11.58
CA ALA A 255 -12.73 7.85 11.40
C ALA A 255 -12.06 6.46 11.41
N ILE A 256 -10.88 6.30 10.80
CA ILE A 256 -10.10 5.04 10.86
C ILE A 256 -9.71 4.70 12.30
N VAL A 257 -9.24 5.69 13.05
CA VAL A 257 -8.90 5.48 14.48
C VAL A 257 -10.13 5.09 15.29
N ALA A 258 -11.29 5.68 15.01
CA ALA A 258 -12.55 5.34 15.68
C ALA A 258 -13.05 3.93 15.33
N GLU A 259 -12.81 3.41 14.12
CA GLU A 259 -13.03 2.00 13.77
C GLU A 259 -12.09 1.09 14.57
N GLY A 260 -10.86 1.51 14.77
CA GLY A 260 -9.80 0.72 15.40
C GLY A 260 -9.08 -0.20 14.41
N MET A 261 -7.74 -0.27 14.52
CA MET A 261 -6.92 -0.99 13.52
C MET A 261 -7.21 -2.50 13.50
N THR A 262 -7.43 -3.13 14.66
CA THR A 262 -7.75 -4.57 14.72
C THR A 262 -9.04 -4.89 13.98
N GLU A 263 -10.08 -4.09 14.18
CA GLU A 263 -11.36 -4.28 13.48
C GLU A 263 -11.22 -4.01 11.99
N ARG A 264 -10.47 -2.97 11.62
CA ARG A 264 -10.20 -2.65 10.22
C ARG A 264 -9.46 -3.78 9.50
N TRP A 265 -8.41 -4.34 10.10
CA TRP A 265 -7.70 -5.49 9.53
C TRP A 265 -8.61 -6.73 9.41
N ARG A 266 -9.43 -7.00 10.44
CA ARG A 266 -10.39 -8.10 10.43
C ARG A 266 -11.41 -7.95 9.28
N ARG A 267 -11.94 -6.75 9.08
CA ARG A 267 -12.89 -6.45 7.98
C ARG A 267 -12.26 -6.68 6.61
N HIS A 268 -11.04 -6.20 6.39
CA HIS A 268 -10.31 -6.43 5.14
C HIS A 268 -10.03 -7.93 4.92
N ALA A 269 -9.61 -8.66 5.94
CA ALA A 269 -9.38 -10.10 5.87
C ALA A 269 -10.67 -10.87 5.54
N SER A 270 -11.81 -10.47 6.12
CA SER A 270 -13.12 -11.07 5.82
C SER A 270 -13.53 -10.85 4.36
N MET A 271 -13.35 -9.64 3.84
CA MET A 271 -13.62 -9.35 2.42
C MET A 271 -12.68 -10.15 1.48
N ALA A 272 -11.41 -10.28 1.85
CA ALA A 272 -10.45 -11.09 1.10
C ALA A 272 -10.87 -12.56 1.05
N THR A 273 -11.17 -13.16 2.22
CA THR A 273 -11.64 -14.54 2.32
C THR A 273 -12.88 -14.75 1.46
N ARG A 274 -13.87 -13.86 1.58
CA ARG A 274 -15.08 -13.95 0.76
C ARG A 274 -14.79 -13.89 -0.75
N THR A 275 -13.81 -13.11 -1.15
CA THR A 275 -13.38 -13.03 -2.55
C THR A 275 -12.70 -14.34 -2.99
N TYR A 276 -11.93 -15.00 -2.12
CA TYR A 276 -11.30 -16.29 -2.43
C TYR A 276 -12.36 -17.38 -2.61
N ASP A 277 -13.36 -17.46 -1.70
CA ASP A 277 -14.47 -18.40 -1.79
C ASP A 277 -15.28 -18.20 -3.08
N TRP A 278 -15.46 -16.94 -3.48
CA TRP A 278 -16.09 -16.61 -4.76
C TRP A 278 -15.28 -17.14 -5.95
N VAL A 279 -13.96 -16.96 -5.95
CA VAL A 279 -13.09 -17.47 -7.03
C VAL A 279 -13.14 -18.99 -7.12
N GLU A 280 -13.16 -19.69 -5.98
CA GLU A 280 -13.27 -21.15 -5.93
C GLU A 280 -14.62 -21.64 -6.48
N ALA A 281 -15.73 -20.98 -6.10
CA ALA A 281 -17.05 -21.27 -6.65
C ALA A 281 -17.14 -20.99 -8.15
N LEU A 282 -16.51 -19.90 -8.62
CA LEU A 282 -16.44 -19.55 -10.04
C LEU A 282 -15.63 -20.59 -10.83
N ALA A 283 -14.49 -21.04 -10.29
CA ALA A 283 -13.66 -22.08 -10.88
C ALA A 283 -14.39 -23.43 -11.00
N ALA A 284 -15.17 -23.80 -9.98
CA ALA A 284 -16.00 -25.01 -10.01
C ALA A 284 -17.05 -24.97 -11.12
N ARG A 285 -17.58 -23.81 -11.47
CA ARG A 285 -18.59 -23.65 -12.55
C ARG A 285 -17.97 -23.49 -13.93
N HIS A 286 -16.82 -22.83 -14.05
CA HIS A 286 -16.27 -22.40 -15.34
C HIS A 286 -14.88 -22.97 -15.67
N GLY A 287 -14.26 -23.70 -14.78
CA GLY A 287 -13.00 -24.40 -14.96
C GLY A 287 -11.80 -23.83 -14.19
N GLU A 288 -10.78 -24.66 -14.01
CA GLU A 288 -9.61 -24.43 -13.15
C GLU A 288 -8.66 -23.31 -13.60
N ALA A 289 -8.85 -22.74 -14.80
CA ALA A 289 -8.07 -21.59 -15.23
C ALA A 289 -8.34 -20.34 -14.35
N LEU A 290 -9.51 -20.32 -13.70
CA LEU A 290 -9.90 -19.30 -12.73
C LEU A 290 -9.33 -19.65 -11.36
N ARG A 291 -8.37 -18.90 -10.90
CA ARG A 291 -7.79 -19.07 -9.55
C ARG A 291 -7.23 -17.78 -9.02
N VAL A 292 -7.14 -17.68 -7.70
CA VAL A 292 -6.38 -16.60 -7.07
C VAL A 292 -4.91 -16.74 -7.48
N LEU A 293 -4.32 -15.67 -8.01
CA LEU A 293 -2.93 -15.66 -8.50
C LEU A 293 -1.94 -15.85 -7.35
N ALA A 294 -2.17 -15.18 -6.22
CA ALA A 294 -1.32 -15.32 -5.04
C ALA A 294 -1.50 -16.68 -4.36
N ARG A 295 -0.39 -17.29 -3.93
CA ARG A 295 -0.39 -18.58 -3.23
C ARG A 295 -1.17 -18.50 -1.92
N ALA A 296 -1.84 -19.58 -1.55
CA ALA A 296 -2.48 -19.71 -0.24
C ALA A 296 -1.44 -19.47 0.89
N GLY A 297 -1.85 -18.81 1.97
CA GLY A 297 -0.96 -18.40 3.07
C GLY A 297 -0.16 -17.10 2.81
N HIS A 298 -0.13 -16.62 1.56
CA HIS A 298 0.60 -15.40 1.16
C HIS A 298 -0.30 -14.44 0.36
N ARG A 299 -1.56 -14.35 0.72
CA ARG A 299 -2.57 -13.52 0.03
C ARG A 299 -2.80 -12.21 0.75
N SER A 300 -2.80 -11.11 -0.01
CA SER A 300 -3.08 -9.78 0.53
C SER A 300 -4.54 -9.65 0.99
N PRO A 301 -4.80 -9.08 2.18
CA PRO A 301 -6.16 -8.80 2.63
C PRO A 301 -6.80 -7.58 1.93
N THR A 302 -6.09 -6.87 1.04
CA THR A 302 -6.55 -5.61 0.45
C THR A 302 -6.87 -5.71 -1.04
N VAL A 303 -6.30 -6.68 -1.74
CA VAL A 303 -6.49 -6.90 -3.18
C VAL A 303 -6.37 -8.36 -3.53
N THR A 304 -7.30 -8.84 -4.35
CA THR A 304 -7.25 -10.19 -4.94
C THR A 304 -7.04 -10.09 -6.44
N SER A 305 -5.98 -10.71 -6.94
CA SER A 305 -5.75 -10.91 -8.37
C SER A 305 -6.22 -12.30 -8.78
N VAL A 306 -7.05 -12.38 -9.82
CA VAL A 306 -7.66 -13.62 -10.30
C VAL A 306 -7.20 -13.89 -11.72
N THR A 307 -6.68 -15.08 -12.00
CA THR A 307 -6.33 -15.49 -13.37
C THR A 307 -7.59 -15.76 -14.20
N LEU A 308 -7.51 -15.45 -15.49
CA LEU A 308 -8.60 -15.61 -16.44
C LEU A 308 -8.21 -16.65 -17.49
N PRO A 309 -9.18 -17.41 -18.05
CA PRO A 309 -8.95 -18.27 -19.19
C PRO A 309 -8.55 -17.43 -20.41
N ALA A 310 -7.70 -17.98 -21.27
CA ALA A 310 -7.21 -17.27 -22.47
C ALA A 310 -8.35 -16.82 -23.41
N SER A 311 -9.49 -17.53 -23.38
CA SER A 311 -10.69 -17.19 -24.17
C SER A 311 -11.45 -15.97 -23.65
N LEU A 312 -11.12 -15.45 -22.44
CA LEU A 312 -11.82 -14.32 -21.82
C LEU A 312 -10.83 -13.23 -21.39
N PRO A 313 -10.46 -12.29 -22.27
CA PRO A 313 -9.61 -11.15 -21.91
C PRO A 313 -10.23 -10.30 -20.81
N SER A 314 -9.39 -9.80 -19.91
CA SER A 314 -9.79 -8.94 -18.79
C SER A 314 -10.61 -7.73 -19.26
N SER A 315 -10.19 -7.07 -20.33
CA SER A 315 -10.89 -5.89 -20.90
C SER A 315 -12.35 -6.17 -21.26
N THR A 316 -12.66 -7.37 -21.75
CA THR A 316 -14.04 -7.77 -22.08
C THR A 316 -14.88 -7.94 -20.82
N LEU A 317 -14.35 -8.62 -19.81
CA LEU A 317 -15.06 -8.84 -18.55
C LEU A 317 -15.28 -7.53 -17.79
N LEU A 318 -14.27 -6.68 -17.70
CA LEU A 318 -14.38 -5.39 -17.01
C LEU A 318 -15.46 -4.51 -17.59
N ARG A 319 -15.62 -4.51 -18.92
CA ARG A 319 -16.71 -3.78 -19.60
C ARG A 319 -18.07 -4.31 -19.17
N ALA A 320 -18.26 -5.63 -19.18
CA ALA A 320 -19.53 -6.25 -18.76
C ALA A 320 -19.85 -5.99 -17.28
N VAL A 321 -18.84 -5.97 -16.40
CA VAL A 321 -19.01 -5.61 -14.98
C VAL A 321 -19.38 -4.12 -14.83
N LYS A 322 -18.74 -3.23 -15.62
CA LYS A 322 -19.05 -1.80 -15.61
C LYS A 322 -20.49 -1.50 -16.07
N GLU A 323 -20.99 -2.24 -17.07
CA GLU A 323 -22.39 -2.15 -17.52
C GLU A 323 -23.39 -2.53 -16.40
N ARG A 324 -22.94 -3.29 -15.39
CA ARG A 324 -23.70 -3.66 -14.17
C ARG A 324 -23.47 -2.71 -12.99
N GLY A 325 -22.83 -1.55 -13.23
CA GLY A 325 -22.67 -0.50 -12.23
C GLY A 325 -21.43 -0.63 -11.33
N PHE A 326 -20.57 -1.62 -11.54
CA PHE A 326 -19.36 -1.80 -10.72
C PHE A 326 -18.07 -1.58 -11.52
N THR A 327 -17.05 -1.09 -10.86
CA THR A 327 -15.70 -0.93 -11.43
C THR A 327 -14.70 -1.78 -10.66
N ILE A 328 -14.04 -2.71 -11.37
CA ILE A 328 -12.92 -3.52 -10.87
C ILE A 328 -11.67 -3.26 -11.72
N GLY A 329 -10.51 -3.79 -11.30
CA GLY A 329 -9.25 -3.57 -12.01
C GLY A 329 -8.92 -4.66 -13.03
N SER A 330 -8.31 -4.29 -14.17
CA SER A 330 -7.58 -5.24 -15.01
C SER A 330 -6.34 -5.76 -14.28
N GLY A 331 -5.70 -6.77 -14.81
CA GLY A 331 -4.34 -7.12 -14.42
C GLY A 331 -3.38 -5.94 -14.57
N TYR A 332 -2.13 -6.14 -14.20
CA TYR A 332 -1.10 -5.12 -14.31
C TYR A 332 0.11 -5.64 -15.10
N GLY A 333 0.78 -4.75 -15.83
CA GLY A 333 1.95 -5.10 -16.62
C GLY A 333 1.72 -6.30 -17.56
N LYS A 334 2.55 -7.33 -17.45
CA LYS A 334 2.47 -8.54 -18.29
C LYS A 334 1.17 -9.35 -18.14
N ASN A 335 0.47 -9.18 -17.00
CA ASN A 335 -0.78 -9.87 -16.70
C ASN A 335 -2.04 -9.05 -17.04
N LYS A 336 -1.90 -7.94 -17.79
CA LYS A 336 -2.98 -6.97 -18.01
C LYS A 336 -4.28 -7.61 -18.52
N GLU A 337 -4.19 -8.49 -19.50
CA GLU A 337 -5.37 -9.14 -20.11
C GLU A 337 -5.64 -10.54 -19.56
N THR A 338 -4.73 -11.13 -18.80
CA THR A 338 -4.83 -12.50 -18.30
C THR A 338 -5.28 -12.59 -16.83
N THR A 339 -5.47 -11.44 -16.18
CA THR A 339 -5.98 -11.37 -14.81
C THR A 339 -6.96 -10.21 -14.65
N LEU A 340 -7.86 -10.33 -13.68
CA LEU A 340 -8.60 -9.21 -13.10
C LEU A 340 -8.13 -8.98 -11.67
N ARG A 341 -8.44 -7.82 -11.10
CA ARG A 341 -8.17 -7.53 -9.68
C ARG A 341 -9.39 -6.91 -9.02
N VAL A 342 -9.76 -7.46 -7.87
CA VAL A 342 -10.76 -6.88 -6.97
C VAL A 342 -10.04 -6.18 -5.84
N GLY A 343 -10.19 -4.87 -5.74
CA GLY A 343 -9.66 -4.05 -4.64
C GLY A 343 -10.71 -3.93 -3.54
N HIS A 344 -10.61 -4.79 -2.53
CA HIS A 344 -11.51 -4.79 -1.37
C HIS A 344 -10.86 -4.06 -0.20
N MET A 345 -10.36 -2.84 -0.46
CA MET A 345 -9.63 -2.01 0.51
C MET A 345 -10.33 -0.66 0.75
N GLY A 346 -9.98 -0.02 1.86
CA GLY A 346 -10.55 1.27 2.22
C GLY A 346 -11.80 1.13 3.09
N ASP A 347 -12.87 1.82 2.73
CA ASP A 347 -14.08 1.91 3.55
C ASP A 347 -15.23 1.02 3.04
N HIS A 348 -14.94 0.09 2.13
CA HIS A 348 -15.93 -0.85 1.62
C HIS A 348 -16.47 -1.79 2.70
N THR A 349 -17.72 -2.20 2.51
CA THR A 349 -18.41 -3.18 3.34
C THR A 349 -18.39 -4.55 2.70
N LEU A 350 -18.58 -5.60 3.51
CA LEU A 350 -18.77 -6.95 3.00
C LEU A 350 -20.03 -7.04 2.10
N GLU A 351 -21.11 -6.35 2.46
CA GLU A 351 -22.34 -6.29 1.66
C GLU A 351 -22.12 -5.63 0.30
N GLY A 352 -21.37 -4.50 0.26
CA GLY A 352 -20.98 -3.87 -1.00
C GLY A 352 -20.14 -4.79 -1.89
N LEU A 353 -19.21 -5.54 -1.28
CA LEU A 353 -18.40 -6.54 -1.98
C LEU A 353 -19.29 -7.67 -2.55
N GLU A 354 -20.25 -8.18 -1.78
CA GLU A 354 -21.18 -9.23 -2.26
C GLU A 354 -21.92 -8.79 -3.52
N ARG A 355 -22.42 -7.55 -3.57
CA ARG A 355 -23.07 -7.02 -4.78
C ARG A 355 -22.10 -6.90 -5.95
N CYS A 356 -20.86 -6.49 -5.70
CA CYS A 356 -19.81 -6.45 -6.73
C CYS A 356 -19.52 -7.86 -7.29
N LEU A 357 -19.35 -8.84 -6.42
CA LEU A 357 -19.08 -10.22 -6.82
C LEU A 357 -20.27 -10.84 -7.59
N ALA A 358 -21.50 -10.54 -7.18
CA ALA A 358 -22.70 -10.96 -7.92
C ALA A 358 -22.77 -10.35 -9.32
N ALA A 359 -22.38 -9.08 -9.48
CA ALA A 359 -22.26 -8.43 -10.78
C ALA A 359 -21.16 -9.06 -11.65
N CYS A 360 -20.06 -9.48 -11.04
CA CYS A 360 -19.01 -10.24 -11.72
C CYS A 360 -19.52 -11.61 -12.19
N ASP A 361 -20.24 -12.36 -11.34
CA ASP A 361 -20.85 -13.64 -11.69
C ASP A 361 -21.75 -13.52 -12.92
N ALA A 362 -22.70 -12.59 -12.87
CA ALA A 362 -23.61 -12.34 -13.99
C ALA A 362 -22.87 -11.95 -15.29
N ALA A 363 -21.77 -11.19 -15.16
CA ALA A 363 -20.94 -10.86 -16.33
C ALA A 363 -20.21 -12.08 -16.90
N PHE A 364 -19.70 -12.98 -16.04
CA PHE A 364 -19.08 -14.24 -16.46
C PHE A 364 -20.09 -15.15 -17.18
N ASP A 365 -21.27 -15.36 -16.58
CA ASP A 365 -22.31 -16.25 -17.12
C ASP A 365 -22.78 -15.77 -18.51
N ASP A 366 -23.02 -14.48 -18.69
CA ASP A 366 -23.41 -13.89 -19.98
C ASP A 366 -22.34 -14.03 -21.06
N LEU A 367 -21.07 -13.89 -20.71
CA LEU A 367 -19.96 -13.97 -21.65
C LEU A 367 -19.62 -15.42 -22.06
N ARG A 368 -20.03 -16.40 -21.25
CA ARG A 368 -19.80 -17.83 -21.52
C ARG A 368 -20.98 -18.50 -22.22
N SER A 369 -22.17 -17.89 -22.17
CA SER A 369 -23.35 -18.38 -22.88
C SER A 369 -23.43 -17.93 -24.35
N ARG A 370 -22.54 -17.04 -24.77
CA ARG A 370 -22.35 -16.59 -26.16
C ARG A 370 -21.26 -17.37 -26.85
#